data_1a28d5ccfbd30227b020e2389b3ed668
#
_entry.id   1a28d5ccfbd30227b020e2389b3ed668
#
_cell.length_a   1.000
_cell.length_b   1.000
_cell.length_c   1.000
_cell.angle_alpha   90.00
_cell.angle_beta   90.00
_cell.angle_gamma   90.00
#
_symmetry.space_group_name_H-M   'P 1'
#
loop_
_entity.id
_entity.type
_entity.pdbx_description
1 polymer ?
#
loop_
_entity_poly.entity_id
_entity_poly.type
_entity_poly.pdbx_seq_one_letter_code
_entity_poly.pdbx_strand_id
1 'polypeptide(L)'
;MSYQPQTEAATSRFLNVEEAGKTLRIHFNDCGQGDETVVLLHGSGPGATGWANFSRNIDPLVEAGYRVILLDCPGWGKSDSIVNSGSRSDLNARVLKSVVDQLDIAKIHLLGNSMGGHSSVAFTLNWPERVGKLVLMGGGTGGMSLFTPMPTEGIKRLNQLYRQPTIENLKLMMDIFVFDTSDLTDALFEARLNNMLSRRDHLENFVKSLEANPKQFPDFGPRLAEIKAQTLIVWGRNDRFVPMDAGLRLLSGIAGSELHIFRDCGHWAQWEHADAFNQLVLNFLARP
;
A
#
# COMPACT_ATOMS: atom_id res chain seq x y z
N MET A 1 -12.75 13.58 26.98
CA MET A 1 -11.72 14.43 26.35
C MET A 1 -12.05 14.48 24.88
N SER A 2 -11.93 15.64 24.22
CA SER A 2 -12.12 15.73 22.77
C SER A 2 -10.97 14.99 22.07
N TYR A 3 -11.27 14.22 21.05
CA TYR A 3 -10.28 13.57 20.19
C TYR A 3 -9.32 14.63 19.62
N GLN A 4 -8.04 14.31 19.58
CA GLN A 4 -7.03 15.15 18.93
C GLN A 4 -6.53 14.43 17.67
N PRO A 5 -6.67 15.04 16.48
CA PRO A 5 -6.20 14.43 15.24
C PRO A 5 -4.73 14.06 15.29
N GLN A 6 -4.40 12.93 14.67
CA GLN A 6 -3.02 12.47 14.57
C GLN A 6 -2.22 13.37 13.61
N THR A 7 -0.95 13.57 13.91
CA THR A 7 -0.04 14.28 12.99
C THR A 7 1.16 13.43 12.64
N GLU A 8 1.64 13.56 11.41
CA GLU A 8 2.80 12.79 10.94
C GLU A 8 4.02 13.00 11.84
N ALA A 9 4.29 14.23 12.23
CA ALA A 9 5.46 14.57 13.05
C ALA A 9 5.41 13.96 14.45
N ALA A 10 4.24 13.98 15.11
CA ALA A 10 4.09 13.48 16.47
C ALA A 10 4.18 11.94 16.55
N THR A 11 3.77 11.25 15.49
CA THR A 11 3.67 9.79 15.43
C THR A 11 4.85 9.13 14.72
N SER A 12 5.76 9.91 14.12
CA SER A 12 6.95 9.43 13.39
C SER A 12 7.91 8.66 14.29
N ARG A 13 8.26 7.43 13.88
CA ARG A 13 9.17 6.51 14.59
C ARG A 13 10.10 5.85 13.59
N PHE A 14 11.19 5.27 14.11
CA PHE A 14 12.18 4.53 13.33
C PHE A 14 12.61 3.29 14.08
N LEU A 15 12.87 2.22 13.33
CA LEU A 15 13.52 1.00 13.79
C LEU A 15 14.60 0.57 12.79
N ASN A 16 15.60 -0.13 13.30
CA ASN A 16 16.61 -0.77 12.47
C ASN A 16 16.17 -2.21 12.18
N VAL A 17 16.20 -2.59 10.91
CA VAL A 17 15.83 -3.92 10.44
C VAL A 17 16.99 -4.53 9.67
N GLU A 18 17.37 -5.74 10.02
CA GLU A 18 18.38 -6.51 9.27
C GLU A 18 17.72 -7.17 8.05
N GLU A 19 18.21 -6.85 6.86
CA GLU A 19 17.74 -7.42 5.59
C GLU A 19 18.90 -7.69 4.65
N ALA A 20 19.07 -8.95 4.24
CA ALA A 20 20.12 -9.39 3.32
C ALA A 20 21.54 -8.94 3.71
N GLY A 21 21.85 -8.97 5.02
CA GLY A 21 23.17 -8.57 5.57
C GLY A 21 23.38 -7.05 5.62
N LYS A 22 22.33 -6.26 5.53
CA LYS A 22 22.35 -4.80 5.69
C LYS A 22 21.39 -4.38 6.77
N THR A 23 21.78 -3.41 7.58
CA THR A 23 20.89 -2.73 8.51
C THR A 23 20.16 -1.62 7.75
N LEU A 24 18.84 -1.69 7.67
CA LEU A 24 17.97 -0.66 7.09
C LEU A 24 17.28 0.10 8.23
N ARG A 25 17.35 1.41 8.20
CA ARG A 25 16.55 2.27 9.08
C ARG A 25 15.17 2.45 8.46
N ILE A 26 14.15 1.89 9.10
CA ILE A 26 12.77 1.87 8.61
C ILE A 26 11.93 2.88 9.38
N HIS A 27 11.25 3.73 8.64
CA HIS A 27 10.28 4.69 9.17
C HIS A 27 8.88 4.12 9.22
N PHE A 28 8.16 4.48 10.26
CA PHE A 28 6.73 4.25 10.37
C PHE A 28 6.07 5.33 11.24
N ASN A 29 4.77 5.52 11.07
CA ASN A 29 3.97 6.29 12.01
C ASN A 29 3.23 5.31 12.92
N ASP A 30 3.20 5.59 14.23
CA ASP A 30 2.53 4.81 15.27
C ASP A 30 1.44 5.67 15.92
N CYS A 31 0.21 5.42 15.55
CA CYS A 31 -0.95 6.23 15.85
C CYS A 31 -1.94 5.48 16.75
N GLY A 32 -2.48 6.16 17.76
CA GLY A 32 -3.41 5.55 18.71
C GLY A 32 -2.73 4.55 19.67
N GLN A 33 -3.53 3.90 20.52
CA GLN A 33 -3.07 2.99 21.57
C GLN A 33 -4.06 1.82 21.80
N GLY A 34 -4.75 1.39 20.75
CA GLY A 34 -5.69 0.27 20.83
C GLY A 34 -5.00 -1.08 21.01
N ASP A 35 -5.75 -2.05 21.56
CA ASP A 35 -5.27 -3.42 21.75
C ASP A 35 -5.11 -4.17 20.41
N GLU A 36 -5.97 -3.85 19.44
CA GLU A 36 -5.88 -4.39 18.08
C GLU A 36 -5.12 -3.43 17.16
N THR A 37 -4.20 -3.99 16.38
CA THR A 37 -3.34 -3.20 15.49
C THR A 37 -3.74 -3.38 14.04
N VAL A 38 -3.92 -2.25 13.33
CA VAL A 38 -4.09 -2.19 11.87
C VAL A 38 -2.81 -1.64 11.25
N VAL A 39 -2.18 -2.41 10.36
CA VAL A 39 -1.01 -1.96 9.60
C VAL A 39 -1.43 -1.55 8.20
N LEU A 40 -1.03 -0.34 7.80
CA LEU A 40 -1.32 0.26 6.50
C LEU A 40 -0.07 0.24 5.62
N LEU A 41 -0.16 -0.41 4.46
CA LEU A 41 0.93 -0.51 3.48
C LEU A 41 0.59 0.24 2.20
N HIS A 42 1.42 1.23 1.86
CA HIS A 42 1.20 2.12 0.71
C HIS A 42 1.56 1.49 -0.64
N GLY A 43 1.09 2.13 -1.72
CA GLY A 43 1.42 1.78 -3.10
C GLY A 43 2.81 2.23 -3.54
N SER A 44 3.26 1.76 -4.70
CA SER A 44 4.60 2.00 -5.25
C SER A 44 4.78 3.34 -5.99
N GLY A 45 3.89 4.30 -5.83
CA GLY A 45 4.03 5.59 -6.53
C GLY A 45 5.29 6.33 -6.12
N PRO A 46 6.00 7.01 -7.05
CA PRO A 46 7.13 7.88 -6.72
C PRO A 46 6.74 8.90 -5.66
N GLY A 47 7.58 9.08 -4.63
CA GLY A 47 7.31 9.96 -3.50
C GLY A 47 6.16 9.53 -2.59
N ALA A 48 5.67 8.29 -2.69
CA ALA A 48 4.68 7.77 -1.77
C ALA A 48 5.25 7.60 -0.35
N THR A 49 4.38 7.76 0.63
CA THR A 49 4.63 7.46 2.05
C THR A 49 3.39 6.80 2.64
N GLY A 50 3.53 6.11 3.75
CA GLY A 50 2.38 5.58 4.48
C GLY A 50 1.40 6.69 4.83
N TRP A 51 1.91 7.83 5.34
CA TRP A 51 1.07 8.98 5.71
C TRP A 51 0.32 9.57 4.51
N ALA A 52 1.01 9.91 3.42
CA ALA A 52 0.37 10.52 2.25
C ALA A 52 -0.66 9.60 1.59
N ASN A 53 -0.47 8.28 1.69
CA ASN A 53 -1.40 7.31 1.12
C ASN A 53 -2.68 7.17 1.94
N PHE A 54 -2.60 7.30 3.27
CA PHE A 54 -3.70 6.96 4.18
C PHE A 54 -4.12 8.08 5.14
N SER A 55 -3.70 9.32 4.93
CA SER A 55 -3.99 10.45 5.83
C SER A 55 -5.48 10.65 6.14
N ARG A 56 -6.38 10.29 5.20
CA ARG A 56 -7.84 10.38 5.35
C ARG A 56 -8.44 9.19 6.12
N ASN A 57 -7.62 8.19 6.49
CA ASN A 57 -8.09 6.93 7.08
C ASN A 57 -7.57 6.69 8.50
N ILE A 58 -6.58 7.47 8.94
CA ILE A 58 -5.91 7.29 10.23
C ILE A 58 -6.86 7.57 11.39
N ASP A 59 -7.39 8.80 11.42
CA ASP A 59 -8.24 9.27 12.54
C ASP A 59 -9.48 8.39 12.74
N PRO A 60 -10.24 8.00 11.69
CA PRO A 60 -11.38 7.10 11.87
C PRO A 60 -11.02 5.73 12.49
N LEU A 61 -9.86 5.16 12.14
CA LEU A 61 -9.40 3.91 12.74
C LEU A 61 -8.98 4.10 14.21
N VAL A 62 -8.27 5.18 14.51
CA VAL A 62 -7.83 5.49 15.88
C VAL A 62 -9.02 5.82 16.77
N GLU A 63 -10.00 6.59 16.29
CA GLU A 63 -11.25 6.88 17.03
C GLU A 63 -12.08 5.62 17.29
N ALA A 64 -12.01 4.62 16.40
CA ALA A 64 -12.64 3.33 16.59
C ALA A 64 -11.87 2.39 17.57
N GLY A 65 -10.74 2.87 18.13
CA GLY A 65 -9.98 2.16 19.16
C GLY A 65 -8.87 1.27 18.63
N TYR A 66 -8.46 1.39 17.37
CA TYR A 66 -7.30 0.66 16.82
C TYR A 66 -5.99 1.42 17.06
N ARG A 67 -4.91 0.66 17.26
CA ARG A 67 -3.55 1.15 17.03
C ARG A 67 -3.28 1.06 15.53
N VAL A 68 -2.78 2.13 14.92
CA VAL A 68 -2.57 2.22 13.46
C VAL A 68 -1.08 2.43 13.17
N ILE A 69 -0.48 1.48 12.46
CA ILE A 69 0.92 1.55 12.01
C ILE A 69 0.93 1.82 10.51
N LEU A 70 1.53 2.93 10.09
CA LEU A 70 1.75 3.25 8.69
C LEU A 70 3.22 3.05 8.36
N LEU A 71 3.55 2.02 7.60
CA LEU A 71 4.94 1.71 7.23
C LEU A 71 5.34 2.45 5.96
N ASP A 72 6.46 3.16 6.00
CA ASP A 72 7.17 3.53 4.77
C ASP A 72 7.99 2.31 4.32
N CYS A 73 7.58 1.68 3.23
CA CYS A 73 8.28 0.50 2.70
C CYS A 73 9.73 0.84 2.31
N PRO A 74 10.69 -0.11 2.38
CA PRO A 74 12.07 0.10 1.97
C PRO A 74 12.17 0.70 0.56
N GLY A 75 12.83 1.85 0.44
CA GLY A 75 12.94 2.59 -0.82
C GLY A 75 11.84 3.63 -1.02
N TRP A 76 11.04 3.95 0.01
CA TRP A 76 10.05 5.03 0.00
C TRP A 76 10.08 5.86 1.29
N GLY A 77 9.50 7.05 1.20
CA GLY A 77 9.31 7.94 2.32
C GLY A 77 10.62 8.26 3.06
N LYS A 78 10.60 8.09 4.38
CA LYS A 78 11.75 8.32 5.25
C LYS A 78 12.55 7.05 5.54
N SER A 79 12.15 5.89 4.99
CA SER A 79 12.90 4.65 5.09
C SER A 79 14.14 4.64 4.22
N ASP A 80 15.10 3.80 4.55
CA ASP A 80 16.32 3.66 3.78
C ASP A 80 16.07 3.12 2.38
N SER A 81 16.97 3.49 1.49
CA SER A 81 16.98 3.15 0.08
C SER A 81 17.63 1.78 -0.13
N ILE A 82 17.06 0.99 -1.04
CA ILE A 82 17.59 -0.33 -1.38
C ILE A 82 17.38 -0.67 -2.86
N VAL A 83 18.39 -1.25 -3.49
CA VAL A 83 18.24 -1.98 -4.75
C VAL A 83 17.87 -3.41 -4.43
N ASN A 84 16.71 -3.85 -4.90
CA ASN A 84 16.21 -5.20 -4.66
C ASN A 84 16.22 -6.02 -5.96
N SER A 85 16.95 -7.12 -5.97
CA SER A 85 17.00 -8.08 -7.09
C SER A 85 16.02 -9.24 -6.92
N GLY A 86 15.37 -9.36 -5.76
CA GLY A 86 14.37 -10.38 -5.45
C GLY A 86 12.93 -9.89 -5.66
N SER A 87 11.98 -10.58 -5.02
CA SER A 87 10.59 -10.12 -4.93
C SER A 87 10.49 -8.90 -4.02
N ARG A 88 9.89 -7.83 -4.53
CA ARG A 88 9.60 -6.61 -3.76
C ARG A 88 8.60 -6.88 -2.64
N SER A 89 7.61 -7.70 -2.93
CA SER A 89 6.56 -8.03 -1.98
C SER A 89 7.08 -8.84 -0.80
N ASP A 90 7.99 -9.78 -1.06
CA ASP A 90 8.61 -10.57 0.01
C ASP A 90 9.60 -9.73 0.84
N LEU A 91 10.32 -8.79 0.21
CA LEU A 91 11.14 -7.82 0.93
C LEU A 91 10.29 -6.99 1.90
N ASN A 92 9.21 -6.38 1.40
CA ASN A 92 8.30 -5.58 2.22
C ASN A 92 7.68 -6.41 3.35
N ALA A 93 7.30 -7.66 3.06
CA ALA A 93 6.72 -8.58 4.04
C ALA A 93 7.72 -8.94 5.15
N ARG A 94 8.99 -9.23 4.82
CA ARG A 94 10.03 -9.52 5.83
C ARG A 94 10.34 -8.30 6.69
N VAL A 95 10.44 -7.11 6.09
CA VAL A 95 10.66 -5.86 6.83
C VAL A 95 9.49 -5.58 7.76
N LEU A 96 8.24 -5.72 7.29
CA LEU A 96 7.07 -5.60 8.15
C LEU A 96 7.12 -6.60 9.31
N LYS A 97 7.47 -7.88 9.03
CA LYS A 97 7.58 -8.91 10.06
C LYS A 97 8.57 -8.49 11.15
N SER A 98 9.75 -7.99 10.76
CA SER A 98 10.74 -7.49 11.71
C SER A 98 10.25 -6.28 12.52
N VAL A 99 9.51 -5.37 11.90
CA VAL A 99 8.94 -4.19 12.59
C VAL A 99 7.92 -4.64 13.64
N VAL A 100 6.95 -5.48 13.28
CA VAL A 100 5.91 -5.92 14.24
C VAL A 100 6.47 -6.80 15.35
N ASP A 101 7.54 -7.56 15.08
CA ASP A 101 8.23 -8.33 16.12
C ASP A 101 8.96 -7.42 17.12
N GLN A 102 9.65 -6.40 16.65
CA GLN A 102 10.34 -5.43 17.53
C GLN A 102 9.37 -4.55 18.34
N LEU A 103 8.11 -4.44 17.87
CA LEU A 103 7.03 -3.73 18.58
C LEU A 103 6.22 -4.65 19.49
N ASP A 104 6.60 -5.94 19.63
CA ASP A 104 5.90 -6.98 20.41
C ASP A 104 4.43 -7.15 20.01
N ILE A 105 4.11 -6.93 18.72
CA ILE A 105 2.75 -7.08 18.18
C ILE A 105 2.59 -8.51 17.67
N ALA A 106 1.81 -9.33 18.39
CA ALA A 106 1.62 -10.73 18.04
C ALA A 106 0.74 -10.95 16.80
N LYS A 107 -0.29 -10.14 16.60
CA LYS A 107 -1.26 -10.27 15.51
C LYS A 107 -1.68 -8.90 14.99
N ILE A 108 -1.87 -8.78 13.68
CA ILE A 108 -2.23 -7.53 13.01
C ILE A 108 -3.38 -7.74 12.03
N HIS A 109 -4.16 -6.69 11.81
CA HIS A 109 -4.96 -6.54 10.61
C HIS A 109 -4.10 -5.84 9.56
N LEU A 110 -4.16 -6.30 8.31
CA LEU A 110 -3.42 -5.70 7.20
C LEU A 110 -4.35 -4.97 6.25
N LEU A 111 -4.02 -3.74 5.91
CA LEU A 111 -4.67 -2.98 4.85
C LEU A 111 -3.60 -2.51 3.86
N GLY A 112 -3.63 -3.03 2.64
CA GLY A 112 -2.62 -2.72 1.63
C GLY A 112 -3.22 -2.14 0.36
N ASN A 113 -2.64 -1.02 -0.10
CA ASN A 113 -2.94 -0.42 -1.38
C ASN A 113 -1.91 -0.84 -2.44
N SER A 114 -2.34 -1.31 -3.61
CA SER A 114 -1.48 -1.56 -4.76
C SER A 114 -0.29 -2.47 -4.42
N MET A 115 0.95 -2.00 -4.48
CA MET A 115 2.14 -2.69 -3.97
C MET A 115 1.95 -3.16 -2.53
N GLY A 116 1.36 -2.33 -1.68
CA GLY A 116 1.06 -2.69 -0.29
C GLY A 116 0.09 -3.86 -0.18
N GLY A 117 -0.93 -3.92 -1.06
CA GLY A 117 -1.85 -5.06 -1.14
C GLY A 117 -1.13 -6.34 -1.56
N HIS A 118 -0.26 -6.26 -2.56
CA HIS A 118 0.55 -7.40 -2.99
C HIS A 118 1.53 -7.85 -1.88
N SER A 119 2.12 -6.90 -1.15
CA SER A 119 2.99 -7.19 0.00
C SER A 119 2.21 -7.80 1.18
N SER A 120 0.96 -7.38 1.38
CA SER A 120 0.06 -7.97 2.39
C SER A 120 -0.27 -9.42 2.07
N VAL A 121 -0.49 -9.77 0.79
CA VAL A 121 -0.63 -11.16 0.35
C VAL A 121 0.64 -11.95 0.66
N ALA A 122 1.82 -11.44 0.33
CA ALA A 122 3.09 -12.10 0.64
C ALA A 122 3.27 -12.33 2.14
N PHE A 123 2.95 -11.33 2.97
CA PHE A 123 3.01 -11.46 4.44
C PHE A 123 2.05 -12.54 4.95
N THR A 124 0.81 -12.52 4.47
CA THR A 124 -0.22 -13.48 4.91
C THR A 124 0.13 -14.92 4.52
N LEU A 125 0.73 -15.12 3.35
CA LEU A 125 1.18 -16.44 2.89
C LEU A 125 2.38 -16.98 3.68
N ASN A 126 3.24 -16.10 4.18
CA ASN A 126 4.44 -16.49 4.91
C ASN A 126 4.21 -16.61 6.44
N TRP A 127 3.28 -15.84 7.00
CA TRP A 127 2.97 -15.80 8.44
C TRP A 127 1.45 -15.72 8.68
N PRO A 128 0.67 -16.73 8.26
CA PRO A 128 -0.80 -16.68 8.34
C PRO A 128 -1.33 -16.52 9.76
N GLU A 129 -0.62 -17.04 10.77
CA GLU A 129 -0.99 -16.92 12.18
C GLU A 129 -0.90 -15.48 12.72
N ARG A 130 -0.10 -14.64 12.05
CA ARG A 130 0.12 -13.23 12.42
C ARG A 130 -0.97 -12.30 11.87
N VAL A 131 -1.88 -12.80 11.03
CA VAL A 131 -2.90 -11.99 10.35
C VAL A 131 -4.28 -12.27 10.92
N GLY A 132 -4.94 -11.21 11.40
CA GLY A 132 -6.33 -11.25 11.82
C GLY A 132 -7.26 -11.15 10.62
N LYS A 133 -7.34 -9.94 10.05
CA LYS A 133 -8.13 -9.64 8.85
C LYS A 133 -7.27 -8.98 7.80
N LEU A 134 -7.65 -9.15 6.54
CA LEU A 134 -6.90 -8.66 5.39
C LEU A 134 -7.80 -7.74 4.54
N VAL A 135 -7.33 -6.53 4.26
CA VAL A 135 -7.99 -5.60 3.33
C VAL A 135 -7.03 -5.34 2.16
N LEU A 136 -7.46 -5.70 0.95
CA LEU A 136 -6.67 -5.57 -0.27
C LEU A 136 -7.33 -4.55 -1.19
N MET A 137 -6.63 -3.47 -1.49
CA MET A 137 -7.17 -2.40 -2.33
C MET A 137 -6.28 -2.17 -3.55
N GLY A 138 -6.84 -2.36 -4.75
CA GLY A 138 -6.13 -2.15 -6.01
C GLY A 138 -4.83 -2.96 -6.12
N GLY A 139 -4.66 -4.01 -5.32
CA GLY A 139 -3.47 -4.83 -5.26
C GLY A 139 -3.58 -6.04 -6.18
N GLY A 140 -2.72 -6.12 -7.19
CA GLY A 140 -2.69 -7.28 -8.07
C GLY A 140 -2.14 -8.55 -7.41
N THR A 141 -2.29 -9.67 -8.09
CA THR A 141 -1.68 -10.95 -7.71
C THR A 141 -0.35 -11.19 -8.39
N GLY A 142 0.12 -10.25 -9.23
CA GLY A 142 1.27 -10.45 -10.12
C GLY A 142 0.95 -11.17 -11.43
N GLY A 143 -0.27 -11.69 -11.58
CA GLY A 143 -0.73 -12.35 -12.80
C GLY A 143 -1.10 -11.36 -13.91
N MET A 144 -1.30 -11.90 -15.12
CA MET A 144 -1.74 -11.11 -16.28
C MET A 144 -3.25 -10.85 -16.23
N SER A 145 -3.67 -9.68 -16.72
CA SER A 145 -5.08 -9.39 -16.96
C SER A 145 -5.61 -10.19 -18.14
N LEU A 146 -6.87 -10.62 -18.03
CA LEU A 146 -7.61 -11.27 -19.14
C LEU A 146 -8.24 -10.25 -20.09
N PHE A 147 -8.48 -9.02 -19.61
CA PHE A 147 -9.27 -8.03 -20.36
C PHE A 147 -8.46 -6.82 -20.80
N THR A 148 -7.32 -6.57 -20.15
CA THR A 148 -6.51 -5.36 -20.38
C THR A 148 -5.10 -5.72 -20.81
N PRO A 149 -4.62 -5.19 -21.94
CA PRO A 149 -3.22 -5.38 -22.35
C PRO A 149 -2.24 -4.82 -21.30
N MET A 150 -1.22 -5.62 -20.99
CA MET A 150 -0.18 -5.23 -20.04
C MET A 150 1.10 -4.78 -20.77
N PRO A 151 1.86 -3.81 -20.25
CA PRO A 151 1.54 -2.99 -19.08
C PRO A 151 0.40 -2.00 -19.36
N THR A 152 -0.42 -1.75 -18.34
CA THR A 152 -1.51 -0.77 -18.42
C THR A 152 -0.97 0.64 -18.66
N GLU A 153 -1.86 1.58 -19.02
CA GLU A 153 -1.48 2.99 -19.18
C GLU A 153 -0.90 3.54 -17.86
N GLY A 154 -1.55 3.24 -16.72
CA GLY A 154 -1.07 3.65 -15.41
C GLY A 154 0.35 3.17 -15.11
N ILE A 155 0.67 1.92 -15.38
CA ILE A 155 2.02 1.38 -15.20
C ILE A 155 3.04 2.04 -16.14
N LYS A 156 2.65 2.38 -17.37
CA LYS A 156 3.53 3.12 -18.29
C LYS A 156 3.83 4.52 -17.76
N ARG A 157 2.81 5.26 -17.28
CA ARG A 157 2.97 6.60 -16.69
C ARG A 157 3.79 6.55 -15.39
N LEU A 158 3.55 5.55 -14.54
CA LEU A 158 4.33 5.32 -13.34
C LEU A 158 5.82 5.14 -13.65
N ASN A 159 6.15 4.27 -14.60
CA ASN A 159 7.53 4.01 -15.01
C ASN A 159 8.18 5.24 -15.67
N GLN A 160 7.41 6.03 -16.40
CA GLN A 160 7.88 7.33 -16.95
C GLN A 160 8.24 8.29 -15.82
N LEU A 161 7.35 8.43 -14.82
CA LEU A 161 7.57 9.34 -13.70
C LEU A 161 8.78 8.95 -12.84
N TYR A 162 9.05 7.66 -12.64
CA TYR A 162 10.28 7.20 -11.97
C TYR A 162 11.55 7.65 -12.69
N ARG A 163 11.56 7.65 -14.01
CA ARG A 163 12.72 8.03 -14.83
C ARG A 163 12.82 9.53 -15.09
N GLN A 164 11.69 10.21 -15.12
CA GLN A 164 11.57 11.63 -15.43
C GLN A 164 10.62 12.30 -14.43
N PRO A 165 11.10 12.55 -13.19
CA PRO A 165 10.28 13.11 -12.11
C PRO A 165 10.07 14.62 -12.32
N THR A 166 9.13 14.97 -13.19
CA THR A 166 8.72 16.34 -13.48
C THR A 166 7.27 16.57 -13.08
N ILE A 167 6.88 17.82 -12.91
CA ILE A 167 5.50 18.20 -12.55
C ILE A 167 4.50 17.77 -13.64
N GLU A 168 4.91 17.86 -14.91
CA GLU A 168 4.09 17.46 -16.05
C GLU A 168 3.81 15.97 -16.03
N ASN A 169 4.84 15.13 -15.84
CA ASN A 169 4.69 13.68 -15.75
C ASN A 169 3.89 13.27 -14.49
N LEU A 170 4.04 14.01 -13.40
CA LEU A 170 3.23 13.78 -12.19
C LEU A 170 1.76 14.08 -12.47
N LYS A 171 1.44 15.22 -13.07
CA LYS A 171 0.07 15.58 -13.46
C LYS A 171 -0.53 14.56 -14.42
N LEU A 172 0.20 14.15 -15.45
CA LEU A 172 -0.25 13.09 -16.38
C LEU A 172 -0.50 11.74 -15.71
N MET A 173 0.28 11.38 -14.68
CA MET A 173 0.04 10.17 -13.92
C MET A 173 -1.21 10.31 -13.04
N MET A 174 -1.34 11.43 -12.33
CA MET A 174 -2.47 11.64 -11.41
C MET A 174 -3.81 11.77 -12.13
N ASP A 175 -3.83 12.29 -13.35
CA ASP A 175 -5.02 12.38 -14.20
C ASP A 175 -5.65 11.02 -14.55
N ILE A 176 -4.85 9.97 -14.52
CA ILE A 176 -5.34 8.60 -14.73
C ILE A 176 -5.35 7.77 -13.44
N PHE A 177 -4.81 8.32 -12.36
CA PHE A 177 -4.73 7.63 -11.06
C PHE A 177 -6.04 7.69 -10.29
N VAL A 178 -6.72 8.84 -10.35
CA VAL A 178 -8.03 9.07 -9.76
C VAL A 178 -9.09 9.22 -10.84
N PHE A 179 -10.35 9.05 -10.49
CA PHE A 179 -11.50 9.28 -11.39
C PHE A 179 -11.79 10.77 -11.53
N ASP A 180 -11.86 11.48 -10.39
CA ASP A 180 -12.09 12.93 -10.34
C ASP A 180 -10.83 13.65 -9.85
N THR A 181 -10.32 14.55 -10.69
CA THR A 181 -9.10 15.32 -10.42
C THR A 181 -9.36 16.64 -9.71
N SER A 182 -10.60 16.99 -9.41
CA SER A 182 -10.99 18.28 -8.83
C SER A 182 -10.33 18.58 -7.49
N ASP A 183 -10.07 17.55 -6.68
CA ASP A 183 -9.39 17.65 -5.37
C ASP A 183 -7.84 17.69 -5.49
N LEU A 184 -7.28 17.54 -6.69
CA LEU A 184 -5.83 17.56 -6.92
C LEU A 184 -5.33 19.00 -7.01
N THR A 185 -4.96 19.58 -5.89
CA THR A 185 -4.44 20.96 -5.81
C THR A 185 -2.98 21.08 -6.27
N ASP A 186 -2.56 22.26 -6.71
CA ASP A 186 -1.16 22.53 -7.03
C ASP A 186 -0.26 22.32 -5.80
N ALA A 187 -0.71 22.65 -4.60
CA ALA A 187 0.02 22.38 -3.36
C ALA A 187 0.26 20.87 -3.12
N LEU A 188 -0.70 20.01 -3.46
CA LEU A 188 -0.53 18.55 -3.39
C LEU A 188 0.51 18.09 -4.42
N PHE A 189 0.46 18.59 -5.64
CA PHE A 189 1.44 18.29 -6.67
C PHE A 189 2.85 18.72 -6.29
N GLU A 190 3.00 19.95 -5.78
CA GLU A 190 4.29 20.48 -5.32
C GLU A 190 4.86 19.65 -4.16
N ALA A 191 4.04 19.34 -3.14
CA ALA A 191 4.47 18.51 -2.02
C ALA A 191 4.95 17.14 -2.49
N ARG A 192 4.21 16.50 -3.40
CA ARG A 192 4.60 15.19 -3.95
C ARG A 192 5.85 15.25 -4.78
N LEU A 193 6.00 16.28 -5.63
CA LEU A 193 7.20 16.48 -6.42
C LEU A 193 8.42 16.72 -5.52
N ASN A 194 8.28 17.54 -4.48
CA ASN A 194 9.34 17.79 -3.51
C ASN A 194 9.76 16.49 -2.79
N ASN A 195 8.81 15.64 -2.40
CA ASN A 195 9.12 14.32 -1.82
C ASN A 195 9.92 13.45 -2.79
N MET A 196 9.54 13.41 -4.06
CA MET A 196 10.28 12.67 -5.09
C MET A 196 11.70 13.20 -5.26
N LEU A 197 11.85 14.51 -5.37
CA LEU A 197 13.14 15.15 -5.67
C LEU A 197 14.10 15.14 -4.47
N SER A 198 13.59 15.18 -3.25
CA SER A 198 14.40 15.07 -2.03
C SER A 198 14.97 13.65 -1.81
N ARG A 199 14.36 12.63 -2.45
CA ARG A 199 14.77 11.22 -2.36
C ARG A 199 14.95 10.61 -3.75
N ARG A 200 15.76 11.25 -4.60
CA ARG A 200 16.11 10.73 -5.93
C ARG A 200 16.74 9.35 -5.88
N ASP A 201 17.47 9.03 -4.81
CA ASP A 201 18.02 7.71 -4.55
C ASP A 201 16.95 6.62 -4.56
N HIS A 202 15.76 6.89 -4.03
CA HIS A 202 14.62 5.96 -4.08
C HIS A 202 14.18 5.68 -5.52
N LEU A 203 14.05 6.72 -6.34
CA LEU A 203 13.63 6.61 -7.73
C LEU A 203 14.63 5.79 -8.54
N GLU A 204 15.91 6.13 -8.42
CA GLU A 204 16.99 5.44 -9.12
C GLU A 204 17.11 3.98 -8.70
N ASN A 205 17.02 3.69 -7.38
CA ASN A 205 17.13 2.33 -6.87
C ASN A 205 15.92 1.48 -7.23
N PHE A 206 14.73 2.08 -7.37
CA PHE A 206 13.56 1.36 -7.90
C PHE A 206 13.77 0.98 -9.37
N VAL A 207 14.26 1.90 -10.19
CA VAL A 207 14.59 1.62 -11.61
C VAL A 207 15.66 0.52 -11.72
N LYS A 208 16.76 0.62 -10.94
CA LYS A 208 17.81 -0.41 -10.88
C LYS A 208 17.25 -1.76 -10.42
N SER A 209 16.29 -1.76 -9.49
CA SER A 209 15.63 -2.98 -9.03
C SER A 209 14.81 -3.64 -10.14
N LEU A 210 14.07 -2.84 -10.94
CA LEU A 210 13.33 -3.35 -12.11
C LEU A 210 14.25 -3.89 -13.21
N GLU A 211 15.42 -3.27 -13.40
CA GLU A 211 16.44 -3.75 -14.34
C GLU A 211 17.06 -5.07 -13.87
N ALA A 212 17.34 -5.19 -12.57
CA ALA A 212 17.88 -6.41 -11.98
C ALA A 212 16.84 -7.55 -11.95
N ASN A 213 15.56 -7.23 -11.72
CA ASN A 213 14.47 -8.20 -11.74
C ASN A 213 13.17 -7.52 -12.20
N PRO A 214 12.75 -7.69 -13.47
CA PRO A 214 11.47 -7.16 -13.95
C PRO A 214 10.24 -7.78 -13.27
N LYS A 215 10.39 -8.96 -12.65
CA LYS A 215 9.33 -9.67 -11.92
C LYS A 215 9.36 -9.36 -10.41
N GLN A 216 9.37 -8.06 -10.06
CA GLN A 216 9.34 -7.61 -8.66
C GLN A 216 8.08 -8.08 -7.89
N PHE A 217 7.01 -8.37 -8.62
CA PHE A 217 5.72 -8.80 -8.07
C PHE A 217 5.38 -10.20 -8.63
N PRO A 218 5.75 -11.28 -7.91
CA PRO A 218 5.48 -12.64 -8.36
C PRO A 218 3.98 -12.94 -8.42
N ASP A 219 3.59 -13.91 -9.24
CA ASP A 219 2.21 -14.36 -9.30
C ASP A 219 1.86 -15.25 -8.10
N PHE A 220 1.07 -14.71 -7.16
CA PHE A 220 0.55 -15.45 -6.02
C PHE A 220 -0.77 -16.19 -6.31
N GLY A 221 -1.33 -16.08 -7.51
CA GLY A 221 -2.58 -16.73 -7.88
C GLY A 221 -2.65 -18.21 -7.49
N PRO A 222 -1.63 -19.04 -7.75
CA PRO A 222 -1.63 -20.45 -7.37
C PRO A 222 -1.69 -20.73 -5.87
N ARG A 223 -1.35 -19.74 -5.03
CA ARG A 223 -1.27 -19.84 -3.58
C ARG A 223 -2.40 -19.16 -2.83
N LEU A 224 -3.31 -18.47 -3.51
CA LEU A 224 -4.39 -17.70 -2.85
C LEU A 224 -5.30 -18.55 -1.96
N ALA A 225 -5.50 -19.81 -2.30
CA ALA A 225 -6.29 -20.76 -1.50
C ALA A 225 -5.65 -21.10 -0.12
N GLU A 226 -4.36 -20.78 0.08
CA GLU A 226 -3.67 -20.92 1.37
C GLU A 226 -4.10 -19.83 2.36
N ILE A 227 -4.61 -18.67 1.89
CA ILE A 227 -5.06 -17.56 2.73
C ILE A 227 -6.35 -17.95 3.44
N LYS A 228 -6.31 -17.97 4.78
CA LYS A 228 -7.46 -18.31 5.66
C LYS A 228 -8.05 -17.09 6.36
N ALA A 229 -7.33 -15.96 6.37
CA ALA A 229 -7.81 -14.71 6.94
C ALA A 229 -9.07 -14.24 6.20
N GLN A 230 -10.07 -13.77 6.95
CA GLN A 230 -11.19 -13.04 6.34
C GLN A 230 -10.63 -11.87 5.54
N THR A 231 -11.08 -11.74 4.29
CA THR A 231 -10.48 -10.79 3.35
C THR A 231 -11.53 -9.89 2.71
N LEU A 232 -11.36 -8.58 2.86
CA LEU A 232 -12.10 -7.57 2.12
C LEU A 232 -11.25 -7.09 0.93
N ILE A 233 -11.78 -7.26 -0.27
CA ILE A 233 -11.16 -6.77 -1.50
C ILE A 233 -11.90 -5.51 -1.92
N VAL A 234 -11.16 -4.41 -2.17
CA VAL A 234 -11.73 -3.13 -2.57
C VAL A 234 -11.14 -2.70 -3.91
N TRP A 235 -12.00 -2.24 -4.82
CA TRP A 235 -11.57 -1.81 -6.15
C TRP A 235 -12.30 -0.56 -6.61
N GLY A 236 -11.59 0.30 -7.35
CA GLY A 236 -12.21 1.33 -8.15
C GLY A 236 -12.65 0.78 -9.51
N ARG A 237 -13.90 1.05 -9.91
CA ARG A 237 -14.43 0.61 -11.21
C ARG A 237 -13.59 1.12 -12.39
N ASN A 238 -13.02 2.29 -12.24
CA ASN A 238 -12.28 3.02 -13.28
C ASN A 238 -10.75 2.93 -13.09
N ASP A 239 -10.28 1.92 -12.35
CA ASP A 239 -8.84 1.72 -12.12
C ASP A 239 -8.10 1.46 -13.43
N ARG A 240 -7.18 2.37 -13.79
CA ARG A 240 -6.35 2.31 -15.00
C ARG A 240 -4.92 1.84 -14.70
N PHE A 241 -4.62 1.51 -13.43
CA PHE A 241 -3.33 0.96 -12.99
C PHE A 241 -3.37 -0.55 -12.88
N VAL A 242 -4.26 -1.06 -12.05
CA VAL A 242 -4.43 -2.50 -11.86
C VAL A 242 -5.84 -2.88 -12.30
N PRO A 243 -5.98 -3.66 -13.37
CA PRO A 243 -7.28 -4.03 -13.92
C PRO A 243 -8.16 -4.73 -12.89
N MET A 244 -9.46 -4.48 -12.94
CA MET A 244 -10.45 -5.00 -11.99
C MET A 244 -10.50 -6.54 -11.94
N ASP A 245 -10.13 -7.22 -13.03
CA ASP A 245 -10.09 -8.68 -13.06
C ASP A 245 -9.02 -9.28 -12.11
N ALA A 246 -8.02 -8.49 -11.70
CA ALA A 246 -7.14 -8.88 -10.61
C ALA A 246 -7.90 -8.98 -9.27
N GLY A 247 -8.87 -8.09 -9.03
CA GLY A 247 -9.78 -8.18 -7.87
C GLY A 247 -10.68 -9.42 -7.94
N LEU A 248 -11.21 -9.74 -9.12
CA LEU A 248 -11.99 -10.97 -9.33
C LEU A 248 -11.15 -12.23 -9.12
N ARG A 249 -9.87 -12.19 -9.51
CA ARG A 249 -8.94 -13.29 -9.26
C ARG A 249 -8.68 -13.50 -7.77
N LEU A 250 -8.52 -12.43 -7.01
CA LEU A 250 -8.43 -12.50 -5.54
C LEU A 250 -9.69 -13.10 -4.93
N LEU A 251 -10.88 -12.62 -5.35
CA LEU A 251 -12.18 -13.12 -4.89
C LEU A 251 -12.34 -14.61 -5.15
N SER A 252 -11.97 -15.07 -6.34
CA SER A 252 -12.07 -16.49 -6.69
C SER A 252 -11.03 -17.35 -5.99
N GLY A 253 -9.86 -16.80 -5.67
CA GLY A 253 -8.75 -17.55 -5.07
C GLY A 253 -8.80 -17.64 -3.56
N ILE A 254 -9.37 -16.65 -2.85
CA ILE A 254 -9.43 -16.56 -1.40
C ILE A 254 -10.84 -16.92 -0.92
N ALA A 255 -11.02 -18.11 -0.33
CA ALA A 255 -12.34 -18.63 0.01
C ALA A 255 -13.13 -17.74 1.01
N GLY A 256 -12.46 -17.06 1.94
CA GLY A 256 -13.08 -16.19 2.96
C GLY A 256 -13.11 -14.71 2.53
N SER A 257 -13.24 -14.42 1.23
CA SER A 257 -13.19 -13.05 0.72
C SER A 257 -14.54 -12.53 0.22
N GLU A 258 -14.65 -11.20 0.26
CA GLU A 258 -15.73 -10.43 -0.37
C GLU A 258 -15.12 -9.28 -1.18
N LEU A 259 -15.80 -8.85 -2.25
CA LEU A 259 -15.34 -7.77 -3.13
C LEU A 259 -16.33 -6.61 -3.12
N HIS A 260 -15.81 -5.41 -2.82
CA HIS A 260 -16.53 -4.15 -2.98
C HIS A 260 -15.94 -3.32 -4.11
N ILE A 261 -16.78 -2.85 -5.02
CA ILE A 261 -16.36 -2.03 -6.16
C ILE A 261 -17.02 -0.65 -6.04
N PHE A 262 -16.20 0.39 -5.85
CA PHE A 262 -16.65 1.76 -5.89
C PHE A 262 -16.86 2.20 -7.35
N ARG A 263 -18.04 2.72 -7.67
CA ARG A 263 -18.27 3.44 -8.92
C ARG A 263 -17.54 4.78 -8.88
N ASP A 264 -17.28 5.37 -10.03
CA ASP A 264 -16.68 6.70 -10.17
C ASP A 264 -15.40 6.82 -9.30
N CYS A 265 -14.55 5.80 -9.41
CA CYS A 265 -13.36 5.63 -8.59
C CYS A 265 -12.22 5.06 -9.42
N GLY A 266 -11.05 5.68 -9.35
CA GLY A 266 -9.81 5.21 -9.95
C GLY A 266 -9.06 4.23 -9.05
N HIS A 267 -7.74 4.40 -8.96
CA HIS A 267 -6.86 3.49 -8.22
C HIS A 267 -6.80 3.75 -6.71
N TRP A 268 -7.40 4.85 -6.23
CA TRP A 268 -7.17 5.37 -4.87
C TRP A 268 -8.46 5.46 -4.05
N ALA A 269 -9.20 4.35 -3.94
CA ALA A 269 -10.51 4.29 -3.29
C ALA A 269 -10.52 4.86 -1.85
N GLN A 270 -9.46 4.64 -1.06
CA GLN A 270 -9.31 5.16 0.30
C GLN A 270 -9.17 6.68 0.36
N TRP A 271 -8.85 7.31 -0.76
CA TRP A 271 -8.70 8.75 -0.90
C TRP A 271 -9.91 9.39 -1.60
N GLU A 272 -10.35 8.79 -2.72
CA GLU A 272 -11.45 9.28 -3.55
C GLU A 272 -12.82 9.14 -2.86
N HIS A 273 -13.00 8.06 -2.10
CA HIS A 273 -14.23 7.75 -1.37
C HIS A 273 -13.94 7.53 0.13
N ALA A 274 -13.14 8.41 0.74
CA ALA A 274 -12.57 8.20 2.07
C ALA A 274 -13.61 7.83 3.13
N ASP A 275 -14.72 8.57 3.26
CA ASP A 275 -15.74 8.30 4.27
C ASP A 275 -16.41 6.94 4.08
N ALA A 276 -16.83 6.63 2.85
CA ALA A 276 -17.46 5.35 2.53
C ALA A 276 -16.48 4.18 2.67
N PHE A 277 -15.22 4.39 2.29
CA PHE A 277 -14.13 3.44 2.48
C PHE A 277 -13.88 3.17 3.97
N ASN A 278 -13.76 4.21 4.78
CA ASN A 278 -13.54 4.09 6.21
C ASN A 278 -14.69 3.33 6.88
N GLN A 279 -15.93 3.66 6.56
CA GLN A 279 -17.11 2.95 7.09
C GLN A 279 -17.12 1.47 6.69
N LEU A 280 -16.77 1.16 5.43
CA LEU A 280 -16.69 -0.21 4.92
C LEU A 280 -15.62 -1.01 5.69
N VAL A 281 -14.43 -0.45 5.85
CA VAL A 281 -13.30 -1.08 6.55
C VAL A 281 -13.64 -1.28 8.03
N LEU A 282 -14.16 -0.27 8.71
CA LEU A 282 -14.54 -0.37 10.13
C LEU A 282 -15.61 -1.44 10.35
N ASN A 283 -16.64 -1.48 9.51
CA ASN A 283 -17.68 -2.52 9.57
C ASN A 283 -17.10 -3.91 9.35
N PHE A 284 -16.12 -4.04 8.45
CA PHE A 284 -15.46 -5.32 8.20
C PHE A 284 -14.57 -5.73 9.39
N LEU A 285 -13.78 -4.81 9.94
CA LEU A 285 -12.90 -5.08 11.08
C LEU A 285 -13.67 -5.46 12.35
N ALA A 286 -14.85 -4.90 12.56
CA ALA A 286 -15.69 -5.17 13.74
C ALA A 286 -16.41 -6.54 13.71
N ARG A 287 -16.41 -7.27 12.59
CA ARG A 287 -17.04 -8.60 12.50
C ARG A 287 -16.29 -9.60 13.36
N PRO A 288 -16.96 -10.63 13.90
CA PRO A 288 -16.32 -11.70 14.64
C PRO A 288 -15.36 -12.55 13.81
#